data_0900bcbdfdca06e99f265251d8bf5e04
#
_entry.id   0900bcbdfdca06e99f265251d8bf5e04
#
_cell.length_a   1.000
_cell.length_b   1.000
_cell.length_c   1.000
_cell.angle_alpha   90.00
_cell.angle_beta   90.00
_cell.angle_gamma   90.00
#
_symmetry.space_group_name_H-M   'P 1'
#
loop_
_entity.id
_entity.type
_entity.pdbx_description
1 polymer ?
#
loop_
_entity_poly.entity_id
_entity_poly.type
_entity_poly.pdbx_seq_one_letter_code
_entity_poly.pdbx_strand_id
1 'polypeptide(L)'
;MELGEQIINPTEERLRLSTQYGVEHLVIDSRPNQQLMGDDGAWDGRKIEAQRKWVEGFGMSLDVLALDVDSILLDSIHNPERARRVADRLRKDIQAAADGGVTTLKYNLQMVGITRTGFIEGRGGVRGSAFQARNYSPNSDEKFSYWGVGHPGADQHGSDIAANALGTKEAVGQVLSAKSGGVTQQQGWDALAYFVEQVIPTAEKAGVRLAAHPHDPAYPPGGLNGVEHVVGSIDGIRKFLDLAPESVAHGLNFCQGTVAEMSEDPSAYVVEAIREFGGRKRIYMVHFRNIKGGYLDFSECFPDEGSVDMAAAIRTYREVGYDGILCPDHVPVSDLDPARERFFGFALGYTRGLLQAIPA
;
A
#
# COMPACT_ATOMS: atom_id res chain seq x y z
N MET A 1 0.13 15.10 13.15
CA MET A 1 0.69 14.24 12.08
C MET A 1 2.17 14.03 12.33
N GLU A 2 2.61 12.79 12.21
CA GLU A 2 3.96 12.36 12.56
C GLU A 2 4.67 11.79 11.32
N LEU A 3 6.02 11.87 11.32
CA LEU A 3 6.82 11.29 10.25
C LEU A 3 6.98 9.80 10.47
N GLY A 4 6.49 9.01 9.52
CA GLY A 4 6.65 7.56 9.52
C GLY A 4 7.54 7.09 8.37
N GLU A 5 8.07 5.88 8.48
CA GLU A 5 8.77 5.19 7.42
C GLU A 5 8.25 3.77 7.28
N GLN A 6 8.11 3.32 6.04
CA GLN A 6 7.78 1.94 5.72
C GLN A 6 9.06 1.18 5.35
N ILE A 7 9.35 0.11 6.07
CA ILE A 7 10.54 -0.73 5.86
C ILE A 7 10.14 -2.18 5.62
N ILE A 8 10.86 -2.81 4.71
CA ILE A 8 10.77 -4.25 4.45
C ILE A 8 11.97 -4.91 5.12
N ASN A 9 11.74 -5.97 5.90
CA ASN A 9 12.79 -6.74 6.58
C ASN A 9 13.80 -5.82 7.31
N PRO A 10 13.37 -5.07 8.34
CA PRO A 10 14.20 -4.10 9.01
C PRO A 10 15.44 -4.76 9.63
N THR A 11 16.59 -4.09 9.47
CA THR A 11 17.86 -4.45 10.14
C THR A 11 18.21 -3.40 11.18
N GLU A 12 19.09 -3.73 12.13
CA GLU A 12 19.57 -2.78 13.12
C GLU A 12 20.19 -1.53 12.46
N GLU A 13 21.02 -1.74 11.43
CA GLU A 13 21.64 -0.64 10.67
C GLU A 13 20.57 0.28 10.05
N ARG A 14 19.53 -0.32 9.42
CA ARG A 14 18.44 0.45 8.82
C ARG A 14 17.65 1.23 9.86
N LEU A 15 17.33 0.65 11.02
CA LEU A 15 16.62 1.35 12.09
C LEU A 15 17.45 2.51 12.65
N ARG A 16 18.77 2.33 12.81
CA ARG A 16 19.68 3.42 13.21
C ARG A 16 19.68 4.56 12.17
N LEU A 17 19.70 4.24 10.89
CA LEU A 17 19.63 5.24 9.83
C LEU A 17 18.29 5.99 9.84
N SER A 18 17.18 5.30 10.03
CA SER A 18 15.85 5.92 10.14
C SER A 18 15.77 6.91 11.30
N THR A 19 16.32 6.57 12.47
CA THR A 19 16.36 7.51 13.60
C THR A 19 17.25 8.73 13.32
N GLN A 20 18.33 8.58 12.55
CA GLN A 20 19.15 9.72 12.11
C GLN A 20 18.40 10.68 11.20
N TYR A 21 17.46 10.17 10.39
CA TYR A 21 16.53 10.99 9.61
C TYR A 21 15.38 11.59 10.44
N GLY A 22 15.29 11.23 11.71
CA GLY A 22 14.26 11.72 12.63
C GLY A 22 12.92 11.02 12.45
N VAL A 23 12.93 9.77 12.01
CA VAL A 23 11.76 8.91 11.99
C VAL A 23 11.45 8.44 13.41
N GLU A 24 10.19 8.58 13.81
CA GLU A 24 9.71 8.18 15.14
C GLU A 24 8.67 7.04 15.03
N HIS A 25 8.11 6.80 13.85
CA HIS A 25 7.02 5.86 13.61
C HIS A 25 7.37 4.90 12.48
N LEU A 26 7.19 3.60 12.72
CA LEU A 26 7.58 2.56 11.78
C LEU A 26 6.38 1.75 11.29
N VAL A 27 6.38 1.49 10.00
CA VAL A 27 5.54 0.51 9.31
C VAL A 27 6.43 -0.62 8.83
N ILE A 28 6.17 -1.86 9.24
CA ILE A 28 6.88 -3.02 8.72
C ILE A 28 6.02 -3.71 7.66
N ASP A 29 6.52 -3.70 6.41
CA ASP A 29 5.86 -4.30 5.24
C ASP A 29 6.60 -5.56 4.75
N SER A 30 6.84 -6.50 5.64
CA SER A 30 7.41 -7.80 5.29
C SER A 30 6.28 -8.81 5.09
N ARG A 31 5.95 -9.16 3.86
CA ARG A 31 4.87 -10.10 3.52
C ARG A 31 5.38 -11.29 2.68
N PRO A 32 5.08 -12.54 3.08
CA PRO A 32 4.60 -12.94 4.40
C PRO A 32 5.69 -12.68 5.46
N ASN A 33 5.32 -12.18 6.62
CA ASN A 33 6.29 -11.94 7.70
C ASN A 33 6.58 -13.26 8.44
N GLN A 34 7.47 -14.07 7.88
CA GLN A 34 7.82 -15.39 8.42
C GLN A 34 8.36 -15.33 9.85
N GLN A 35 9.00 -14.22 10.23
CA GLN A 35 9.54 -14.05 11.57
C GLN A 35 8.44 -13.97 12.63
N LEU A 36 7.24 -13.55 12.27
CA LEU A 36 6.09 -13.46 13.16
C LEU A 36 5.26 -14.74 13.22
N MET A 37 5.46 -15.69 12.30
CA MET A 37 4.64 -16.91 12.22
C MET A 37 4.90 -17.85 13.38
N GLY A 38 3.81 -18.38 13.95
CA GLY A 38 3.79 -19.51 14.85
C GLY A 38 3.85 -20.85 14.12
N ASP A 39 3.78 -21.95 14.87
CA ASP A 39 3.87 -23.30 14.33
C ASP A 39 2.63 -23.70 13.49
N ASP A 40 1.51 -23.02 13.66
CA ASP A 40 0.26 -23.23 12.92
C ASP A 40 0.16 -22.39 11.62
N GLY A 41 1.22 -21.62 11.29
CA GLY A 41 1.28 -20.78 10.10
C GLY A 41 0.53 -19.45 10.22
N ALA A 42 -0.06 -19.13 11.37
CA ALA A 42 -0.57 -17.80 11.70
C ALA A 42 0.47 -17.03 12.53
N TRP A 43 0.26 -15.73 12.71
CA TRP A 43 1.14 -14.91 13.54
C TRP A 43 1.07 -15.30 15.03
N ASP A 44 2.20 -15.13 15.75
CA ASP A 44 2.31 -15.28 17.21
C ASP A 44 2.44 -13.88 17.85
N GLY A 45 1.49 -13.52 18.72
CA GLY A 45 1.48 -12.22 19.40
C GLY A 45 2.74 -11.95 20.23
N ARG A 46 3.38 -12.98 20.80
CA ARG A 46 4.65 -12.82 21.54
C ARG A 46 5.80 -12.42 20.62
N LYS A 47 5.81 -12.95 19.38
CA LYS A 47 6.81 -12.56 18.38
C LYS A 47 6.59 -11.13 17.91
N ILE A 48 5.33 -10.70 17.77
CA ILE A 48 4.99 -9.31 17.46
C ILE A 48 5.40 -8.38 18.60
N GLU A 49 5.10 -8.74 19.84
CA GLU A 49 5.54 -7.98 21.01
C GLU A 49 7.08 -7.85 21.08
N ALA A 50 7.80 -8.94 20.81
CA ALA A 50 9.25 -8.93 20.77
C ALA A 50 9.80 -8.00 19.67
N GLN A 51 9.21 -8.04 18.46
CA GLN A 51 9.58 -7.16 17.37
C GLN A 51 9.28 -5.69 17.71
N ARG A 52 8.11 -5.40 18.32
CA ARG A 52 7.75 -4.06 18.77
C ARG A 52 8.77 -3.51 19.79
N LYS A 53 9.08 -4.30 20.81
CA LYS A 53 10.09 -3.92 21.83
C LYS A 53 11.49 -3.72 21.23
N TRP A 54 11.85 -4.51 20.22
CA TRP A 54 13.10 -4.32 19.50
C TRP A 54 13.15 -2.98 18.77
N VAL A 55 12.08 -2.59 18.08
CA VAL A 55 11.94 -1.28 17.42
C VAL A 55 11.98 -0.14 18.46
N GLU A 56 11.28 -0.29 19.58
CA GLU A 56 11.28 0.68 20.69
C GLU A 56 12.68 0.89 21.27
N GLY A 57 13.55 -0.12 21.24
CA GLY A 57 14.95 -0.03 21.62
C GLY A 57 15.78 0.97 20.80
N PHE A 58 15.28 1.39 19.63
CA PHE A 58 15.87 2.44 18.78
C PHE A 58 15.18 3.80 18.94
N GLY A 59 14.23 3.93 19.85
CA GLY A 59 13.50 5.19 20.09
C GLY A 59 12.36 5.43 19.08
N MET A 60 11.92 4.39 18.37
CA MET A 60 10.78 4.46 17.45
C MET A 60 9.62 3.62 17.97
N SER A 61 8.39 3.91 17.51
CA SER A 61 7.24 3.04 17.72
C SER A 61 6.99 2.15 16.49
N LEU A 62 6.55 0.92 16.70
CA LEU A 62 6.00 0.05 15.65
C LEU A 62 4.50 0.24 15.59
N ASP A 63 4.02 1.05 14.65
CA ASP A 63 2.62 1.45 14.57
C ASP A 63 1.77 0.57 13.66
N VAL A 64 2.38 0.05 12.58
CA VAL A 64 1.65 -0.68 11.55
C VAL A 64 2.43 -1.91 11.09
N LEU A 65 1.73 -3.02 10.96
CA LEU A 65 2.22 -4.21 10.26
C LEU A 65 1.44 -4.41 8.95
N ALA A 66 2.12 -4.92 7.93
CA ALA A 66 1.45 -5.32 6.70
C ALA A 66 0.86 -6.72 6.83
N LEU A 67 -0.46 -6.80 6.75
CA LEU A 67 -1.21 -8.04 6.73
C LEU A 67 -1.14 -8.67 5.33
N ASP A 68 -0.68 -9.90 5.25
CA ASP A 68 -0.67 -10.66 4.01
C ASP A 68 -2.05 -11.28 3.77
N VAL A 69 -2.85 -10.60 2.95
CA VAL A 69 -4.18 -11.08 2.57
C VAL A 69 -4.15 -12.18 1.50
N ASP A 70 -2.94 -12.55 1.04
CA ASP A 70 -2.76 -13.57 0.02
C ASP A 70 -3.65 -13.30 -1.22
N SER A 71 -4.18 -14.35 -1.84
CA SER A 71 -5.09 -14.29 -2.98
C SER A 71 -6.58 -14.37 -2.58
N ILE A 72 -6.94 -14.03 -1.33
CA ILE A 72 -8.31 -14.24 -0.80
C ILE A 72 -9.40 -13.66 -1.70
N LEU A 73 -9.16 -12.51 -2.34
CA LEU A 73 -10.14 -11.89 -3.23
C LEU A 73 -10.41 -12.77 -4.46
N LEU A 74 -9.36 -13.26 -5.12
CA LEU A 74 -9.51 -14.17 -6.27
C LEU A 74 -9.99 -15.55 -5.84
N ASP A 75 -9.54 -16.04 -4.69
CA ASP A 75 -9.98 -17.32 -4.16
C ASP A 75 -11.46 -17.32 -3.79
N SER A 76 -12.00 -16.20 -3.33
CA SER A 76 -13.45 -16.10 -3.06
C SER A 76 -14.30 -16.35 -4.32
N ILE A 77 -13.74 -16.04 -5.49
CA ILE A 77 -14.38 -16.24 -6.79
C ILE A 77 -14.13 -17.68 -7.31
N HIS A 78 -12.88 -18.14 -7.24
CA HIS A 78 -12.44 -19.35 -7.97
C HIS A 78 -12.18 -20.56 -7.08
N ASN A 79 -11.90 -20.36 -5.78
CA ASN A 79 -11.55 -21.41 -4.82
C ASN A 79 -12.09 -21.11 -3.40
N PRO A 80 -13.41 -21.17 -3.17
CA PRO A 80 -14.03 -20.78 -1.90
C PRO A 80 -13.50 -21.53 -0.68
N GLU A 81 -12.99 -22.75 -0.84
CA GLU A 81 -12.39 -23.50 0.26
C GLU A 81 -11.05 -22.91 0.71
N ARG A 82 -10.22 -22.49 -0.27
CA ARG A 82 -8.98 -21.79 0.04
C ARG A 82 -9.26 -20.43 0.65
N ALA A 83 -10.23 -19.68 0.11
CA ALA A 83 -10.66 -18.40 0.67
C ALA A 83 -11.06 -18.51 2.15
N ARG A 84 -11.80 -19.57 2.54
CA ARG A 84 -12.16 -19.81 3.95
C ARG A 84 -10.93 -20.06 4.82
N ARG A 85 -9.98 -20.91 4.37
CA ARG A 85 -8.73 -21.16 5.12
C ARG A 85 -7.90 -19.89 5.31
N VAL A 86 -7.79 -19.07 4.26
CA VAL A 86 -7.09 -17.78 4.35
C VAL A 86 -7.81 -16.83 5.31
N ALA A 87 -9.14 -16.75 5.25
CA ALA A 87 -9.92 -15.93 6.18
C ALA A 87 -9.72 -16.39 7.65
N ASP A 88 -9.67 -17.72 7.91
CA ASP A 88 -9.39 -18.25 9.24
C ASP A 88 -8.00 -17.82 9.75
N ARG A 89 -6.98 -17.88 8.89
CA ARG A 89 -5.64 -17.40 9.21
C ARG A 89 -5.64 -15.90 9.50
N LEU A 90 -6.25 -15.09 8.63
CA LEU A 90 -6.32 -13.63 8.81
C LEU A 90 -6.96 -13.23 10.14
N ARG A 91 -8.01 -13.92 10.57
CA ARG A 91 -8.62 -13.66 11.88
C ARG A 91 -7.66 -13.92 13.04
N LYS A 92 -6.83 -14.96 12.94
CA LYS A 92 -5.79 -15.27 13.94
C LYS A 92 -4.68 -14.21 13.90
N ASP A 93 -4.24 -13.80 12.70
CA ASP A 93 -3.21 -12.77 12.52
C ASP A 93 -3.66 -11.41 13.11
N ILE A 94 -4.92 -11.04 12.90
CA ILE A 94 -5.52 -9.83 13.49
C ILE A 94 -5.53 -9.91 15.02
N GLN A 95 -5.92 -11.05 15.60
CA GLN A 95 -5.91 -11.22 17.05
C GLN A 95 -4.47 -11.21 17.60
N ALA A 96 -3.53 -11.87 16.93
CA ALA A 96 -2.13 -11.88 17.32
C ALA A 96 -1.49 -10.49 17.29
N ALA A 97 -1.89 -9.65 16.30
CA ALA A 97 -1.44 -8.26 16.25
C ALA A 97 -1.90 -7.46 17.48
N ALA A 98 -3.16 -7.60 17.87
CA ALA A 98 -3.69 -6.98 19.09
C ALA A 98 -2.96 -7.48 20.33
N ASP A 99 -2.77 -8.79 20.46
CA ASP A 99 -2.06 -9.42 21.58
C ASP A 99 -0.60 -8.94 21.67
N GLY A 100 0.04 -8.67 20.53
CA GLY A 100 1.39 -8.12 20.42
C GLY A 100 1.49 -6.60 20.59
N GLY A 101 0.35 -5.91 20.74
CA GLY A 101 0.28 -4.46 20.96
C GLY A 101 0.38 -3.62 19.67
N VAL A 102 0.15 -4.20 18.49
CA VAL A 102 0.04 -3.46 17.21
C VAL A 102 -1.42 -3.42 16.78
N THR A 103 -1.99 -2.22 16.73
CA THR A 103 -3.44 -2.02 16.54
C THR A 103 -3.81 -1.46 15.16
N THR A 104 -2.87 -1.36 14.24
CA THR A 104 -3.15 -0.98 12.85
C THR A 104 -2.47 -1.96 11.91
N LEU A 105 -3.25 -2.54 11.00
CA LEU A 105 -2.78 -3.45 9.98
C LEU A 105 -3.09 -2.88 8.60
N LYS A 106 -2.06 -2.66 7.78
CA LYS A 106 -2.27 -2.27 6.38
C LYS A 106 -2.35 -3.51 5.49
N TYR A 107 -3.08 -3.42 4.41
CA TYR A 107 -3.15 -4.47 3.38
C TYR A 107 -3.48 -3.88 2.01
N ASN A 108 -3.21 -4.62 0.94
CA ASN A 108 -3.44 -4.16 -0.42
C ASN A 108 -4.69 -4.83 -1.02
N LEU A 109 -5.57 -4.03 -1.63
CA LEU A 109 -6.76 -4.48 -2.36
C LEU A 109 -6.38 -4.88 -3.81
N GLN A 110 -5.54 -5.88 -3.97
CA GLN A 110 -5.02 -6.27 -5.28
C GLN A 110 -5.59 -7.60 -5.76
N MET A 111 -6.18 -7.60 -6.95
CA MET A 111 -6.51 -8.81 -7.71
C MET A 111 -5.50 -9.07 -8.82
N VAL A 112 -4.81 -8.04 -9.27
CA VAL A 112 -3.61 -8.09 -10.12
C VAL A 112 -2.51 -7.28 -9.44
N GLY A 113 -1.26 -7.56 -9.75
CA GLY A 113 -0.15 -6.83 -9.13
C GLY A 113 -0.05 -5.38 -9.58
N ILE A 114 0.76 -4.60 -8.85
CA ILE A 114 1.12 -3.24 -9.24
C ILE A 114 1.70 -3.28 -10.66
N THR A 115 1.04 -2.62 -11.59
CA THR A 115 1.39 -2.70 -13.01
C THR A 115 2.10 -1.43 -13.45
N ARG A 116 3.24 -1.58 -14.13
CA ARG A 116 3.99 -0.49 -14.76
C ARG A 116 4.31 -0.89 -16.19
N THR A 117 4.41 0.10 -17.07
CA THR A 117 4.67 -0.11 -18.52
C THR A 117 6.09 0.31 -18.91
N GLY A 118 6.91 0.74 -17.97
CA GLY A 118 8.29 1.14 -18.20
C GLY A 118 8.78 2.18 -17.23
N PHE A 119 9.78 2.95 -17.65
CA PHE A 119 10.39 4.03 -16.90
C PHE A 119 10.38 5.32 -17.71
N ILE A 120 10.30 6.44 -17.01
CA ILE A 120 10.48 7.79 -17.57
C ILE A 120 11.68 8.41 -16.88
N GLU A 121 12.56 9.01 -17.70
CA GLU A 121 13.71 9.75 -17.20
C GLU A 121 13.25 11.04 -16.50
N GLY A 122 13.74 11.27 -15.30
CA GLY A 122 13.49 12.44 -14.48
C GLY A 122 14.74 13.32 -14.31
N ARG A 123 14.67 14.29 -13.39
CA ARG A 123 15.78 15.22 -13.15
C ARG A 123 17.07 14.48 -12.78
N GLY A 124 18.19 14.91 -13.35
CA GLY A 124 19.50 14.33 -13.06
C GLY A 124 19.70 12.90 -13.54
N GLY A 125 18.88 12.43 -14.49
CA GLY A 125 18.99 11.10 -15.06
C GLY A 125 18.42 9.98 -14.18
N VAL A 126 17.63 10.30 -13.13
CA VAL A 126 16.88 9.30 -12.38
C VAL A 126 15.77 8.71 -13.25
N ARG A 127 15.31 7.52 -12.91
CA ARG A 127 14.22 6.84 -13.62
C ARG A 127 13.04 6.65 -12.67
N GLY A 128 11.90 7.24 -13.03
CA GLY A 128 10.62 7.01 -12.38
C GLY A 128 9.89 5.84 -13.01
N SER A 129 9.41 4.88 -12.23
CA SER A 129 8.56 3.84 -12.76
C SER A 129 7.24 4.45 -13.24
N ALA A 130 6.72 3.97 -14.39
CA ALA A 130 5.65 4.66 -15.09
C ALA A 130 4.56 3.69 -15.55
N PHE A 131 3.32 4.18 -15.54
CA PHE A 131 2.23 3.56 -16.25
C PHE A 131 1.73 4.50 -17.34
N GLN A 132 1.75 4.02 -18.57
CA GLN A 132 1.28 4.74 -19.76
C GLN A 132 0.37 3.80 -20.55
N ALA A 133 -0.92 4.08 -20.58
CA ALA A 133 -1.90 3.19 -21.22
C ALA A 133 -1.57 2.89 -22.69
N ARG A 134 -0.96 3.84 -23.41
CA ARG A 134 -0.50 3.63 -24.79
C ARG A 134 0.57 2.54 -24.95
N ASN A 135 1.30 2.25 -23.88
CA ASN A 135 2.34 1.22 -23.83
C ASN A 135 1.85 -0.09 -23.20
N TYR A 136 0.58 -0.11 -22.74
CA TYR A 136 -0.02 -1.28 -22.14
C TYR A 136 -0.50 -2.25 -23.25
N SER A 137 -0.08 -3.50 -23.18
CA SER A 137 -0.58 -4.57 -24.03
C SER A 137 -0.98 -5.78 -23.19
N PRO A 138 -2.26 -6.12 -23.15
CA PRO A 138 -2.74 -7.24 -22.31
C PRO A 138 -2.27 -8.62 -22.79
N ASN A 139 -1.73 -8.71 -24.01
CA ASN A 139 -1.28 -9.97 -24.63
C ASN A 139 0.22 -9.98 -24.90
N SER A 140 0.99 -9.00 -24.44
CA SER A 140 2.43 -9.00 -24.64
C SER A 140 3.10 -10.00 -23.69
N ASP A 141 4.01 -10.81 -24.23
CA ASP A 141 4.98 -11.56 -23.43
C ASP A 141 6.00 -10.62 -22.74
N GLU A 142 5.98 -9.33 -23.06
CA GLU A 142 6.72 -8.31 -22.35
C GLU A 142 6.12 -8.19 -20.94
N LYS A 143 6.90 -8.70 -20.02
CA LYS A 143 6.55 -8.76 -18.61
C LYS A 143 6.25 -7.36 -18.12
N PHE A 144 5.01 -7.13 -17.70
CA PHE A 144 4.71 -5.97 -16.89
C PHE A 144 5.74 -5.91 -15.77
N SER A 145 6.43 -4.80 -15.71
CA SER A 145 7.37 -4.57 -14.62
C SER A 145 6.55 -4.44 -13.34
N TYR A 146 6.40 -5.55 -12.63
CA TYR A 146 6.00 -5.50 -11.24
C TYR A 146 6.94 -4.55 -10.51
N TRP A 147 6.39 -3.74 -9.65
CA TRP A 147 7.21 -3.05 -8.68
C TRP A 147 7.96 -4.13 -7.90
N GLY A 148 9.24 -4.25 -8.14
CA GLY A 148 10.05 -5.32 -7.57
C GLY A 148 10.52 -6.40 -8.55
N VAL A 149 9.90 -6.64 -9.69
CA VAL A 149 10.34 -7.65 -10.67
C VAL A 149 10.93 -6.95 -11.89
N GLY A 150 12.22 -7.22 -12.18
CA GLY A 150 12.94 -6.58 -13.29
C GLY A 150 13.32 -5.12 -13.08
N HIS A 151 13.12 -4.59 -11.87
CA HIS A 151 13.55 -3.26 -11.47
C HIS A 151 15.05 -3.28 -11.14
N PRO A 152 15.90 -2.38 -11.64
CA PRO A 152 17.28 -2.27 -11.15
C PRO A 152 17.27 -1.97 -9.65
N GLY A 153 17.82 -2.87 -8.84
CA GLY A 153 17.73 -2.81 -7.37
C GLY A 153 16.58 -3.60 -6.74
N ALA A 154 15.70 -4.22 -7.55
CA ALA A 154 14.63 -5.08 -7.07
C ALA A 154 15.13 -6.35 -6.37
N ASP A 155 16.28 -6.82 -6.77
CA ASP A 155 16.87 -8.07 -6.25
C ASP A 155 17.19 -8.02 -4.75
N GLN A 156 17.20 -6.83 -4.14
CA GLN A 156 17.43 -6.67 -2.70
C GLN A 156 16.18 -6.35 -1.87
N HIS A 157 15.09 -5.83 -2.47
CA HIS A 157 13.90 -5.39 -1.70
C HIS A 157 12.55 -5.69 -2.35
N GLY A 158 12.49 -6.16 -3.58
CA GLY A 158 11.23 -6.21 -4.32
C GLY A 158 10.83 -7.52 -4.95
N SER A 159 11.79 -8.42 -5.27
CA SER A 159 11.48 -9.72 -5.86
C SER A 159 10.63 -10.60 -4.94
N ASP A 160 10.87 -10.48 -3.64
CA ASP A 160 10.16 -11.26 -2.64
C ASP A 160 8.73 -10.72 -2.39
N ILE A 161 8.51 -9.40 -2.51
CA ILE A 161 7.17 -8.82 -2.32
C ILE A 161 6.25 -9.17 -3.46
N ALA A 162 6.70 -9.05 -4.71
CA ALA A 162 5.87 -9.36 -5.86
C ALA A 162 5.58 -10.87 -5.99
N ALA A 163 6.55 -11.72 -5.65
CA ALA A 163 6.35 -13.16 -5.61
C ALA A 163 5.43 -13.59 -4.46
N ASN A 164 5.48 -12.89 -3.33
CA ASN A 164 4.76 -13.23 -2.12
C ASN A 164 3.38 -12.55 -2.03
N ALA A 165 3.22 -11.33 -2.57
CA ALA A 165 1.92 -10.62 -2.59
C ALA A 165 0.86 -11.30 -3.46
N LEU A 166 1.27 -12.19 -4.37
CA LEU A 166 0.37 -12.91 -5.28
C LEU A 166 0.33 -14.42 -4.98
N GLY A 167 0.91 -14.88 -3.86
CA GLY A 167 1.08 -16.31 -3.63
C GLY A 167 1.72 -16.96 -4.86
N THR A 168 2.53 -17.84 -4.88
CA THR A 168 3.33 -18.52 -5.91
C THR A 168 3.28 -17.98 -7.36
N LYS A 169 4.35 -18.09 -8.13
CA LYS A 169 4.41 -17.78 -9.59
C LYS A 169 3.24 -18.41 -10.39
N GLU A 170 2.62 -19.44 -9.86
CA GLU A 170 1.48 -20.15 -10.45
C GLU A 170 0.17 -19.39 -10.29
N ALA A 171 -0.09 -18.76 -9.13
CA ALA A 171 -1.27 -17.91 -8.95
C ALA A 171 -1.19 -16.65 -9.82
N VAL A 172 0.00 -16.04 -9.94
CA VAL A 172 0.26 -14.94 -10.89
C VAL A 172 0.05 -15.43 -12.33
N GLY A 173 0.56 -16.59 -12.68
CA GLY A 173 0.38 -17.19 -14.01
C GLY A 173 -1.07 -17.51 -14.32
N GLN A 174 -1.88 -17.91 -13.34
CA GLN A 174 -3.31 -18.16 -13.51
C GLN A 174 -4.12 -16.87 -13.66
N VAL A 175 -3.76 -15.80 -12.95
CA VAL A 175 -4.40 -14.48 -13.10
C VAL A 175 -3.96 -13.79 -14.38
N LEU A 176 -2.68 -13.91 -14.77
CA LEU A 176 -2.14 -13.36 -16.01
C LEU A 176 -2.51 -14.19 -17.24
N SER A 177 -2.75 -15.48 -17.09
CA SER A 177 -3.23 -16.35 -18.17
C SER A 177 -4.74 -16.35 -18.32
N ALA A 178 -5.43 -15.24 -18.09
CA ALA A 178 -6.90 -15.11 -18.16
C ALA A 178 -7.52 -15.66 -19.47
N LYS A 179 -7.19 -16.88 -19.80
CA LYS A 179 -7.96 -17.74 -20.72
C LYS A 179 -9.24 -18.27 -20.08
N SER A 180 -9.47 -17.94 -18.80
CA SER A 180 -10.66 -18.33 -18.04
C SER A 180 -11.45 -17.10 -17.58
N GLY A 181 -12.10 -16.43 -18.53
CA GLY A 181 -13.29 -15.64 -18.22
C GLY A 181 -13.15 -14.33 -17.44
N GLY A 182 -11.96 -13.85 -17.10
CA GLY A 182 -11.77 -12.56 -16.42
C GLY A 182 -12.48 -12.43 -15.06
N VAL A 183 -12.31 -11.28 -14.41
CA VAL A 183 -13.06 -10.88 -13.20
C VAL A 183 -13.90 -9.67 -13.55
N THR A 184 -15.21 -9.82 -13.52
CA THR A 184 -16.14 -8.71 -13.74
C THR A 184 -16.17 -7.76 -12.54
N GLN A 185 -16.63 -6.54 -12.76
CA GLN A 185 -16.80 -5.56 -11.69
C GLN A 185 -17.69 -6.09 -10.56
N GLN A 186 -18.77 -6.81 -10.89
CA GLN A 186 -19.65 -7.40 -9.87
C GLN A 186 -18.92 -8.46 -9.04
N GLN A 187 -18.19 -9.37 -9.68
CA GLN A 187 -17.37 -10.36 -8.96
C GLN A 187 -16.31 -9.69 -8.08
N GLY A 188 -15.72 -8.59 -8.54
CA GLY A 188 -14.78 -7.80 -7.73
C GLY A 188 -15.43 -7.24 -6.47
N TRP A 189 -16.64 -6.68 -6.60
CA TRP A 189 -17.41 -6.18 -5.45
C TRP A 189 -17.83 -7.29 -4.49
N ASP A 190 -18.28 -8.43 -5.01
CA ASP A 190 -18.65 -9.60 -4.19
C ASP A 190 -17.45 -10.14 -3.41
N ALA A 191 -16.27 -10.16 -4.03
CA ALA A 191 -15.03 -10.57 -3.38
C ALA A 191 -14.61 -9.60 -2.25
N LEU A 192 -14.75 -8.29 -2.46
CA LEU A 192 -14.49 -7.28 -1.43
C LEU A 192 -15.48 -7.38 -0.28
N ALA A 193 -16.77 -7.56 -0.57
CA ALA A 193 -17.81 -7.77 0.43
C ALA A 193 -17.51 -9.02 1.28
N TYR A 194 -17.19 -10.14 0.61
CA TYR A 194 -16.78 -11.37 1.29
C TYR A 194 -15.59 -11.11 2.24
N PHE A 195 -14.52 -10.47 1.75
CA PHE A 195 -13.36 -10.17 2.58
C PHE A 195 -13.74 -9.34 3.81
N VAL A 196 -14.47 -8.24 3.63
CA VAL A 196 -14.91 -7.35 4.71
C VAL A 196 -15.72 -8.11 5.77
N GLU A 197 -16.68 -8.93 5.34
CA GLU A 197 -17.50 -9.77 6.22
C GLU A 197 -16.66 -10.76 7.03
N GLN A 198 -15.57 -11.30 6.46
CA GLN A 198 -14.74 -12.29 7.14
C GLN A 198 -13.81 -11.67 8.20
N VAL A 199 -13.33 -10.44 8.02
CA VAL A 199 -12.23 -9.91 8.85
C VAL A 199 -12.65 -8.76 9.77
N ILE A 200 -13.59 -7.91 9.36
CA ILE A 200 -13.95 -6.70 10.11
C ILE A 200 -14.52 -7.01 11.50
N PRO A 201 -15.41 -8.00 11.70
CA PRO A 201 -15.92 -8.30 13.04
C PRO A 201 -14.83 -8.73 14.03
N THR A 202 -13.79 -9.43 13.53
CA THR A 202 -12.65 -9.81 14.38
C THR A 202 -11.79 -8.58 14.70
N ALA A 203 -11.55 -7.71 13.72
CA ALA A 203 -10.78 -6.48 13.92
C ALA A 203 -11.44 -5.55 14.93
N GLU A 204 -12.76 -5.36 14.86
CA GLU A 204 -13.52 -4.58 15.84
C GLU A 204 -13.40 -5.15 17.26
N LYS A 205 -13.62 -6.46 17.41
CA LYS A 205 -13.50 -7.13 18.70
C LYS A 205 -12.10 -7.02 19.29
N ALA A 206 -11.08 -7.09 18.45
CA ALA A 206 -9.68 -7.00 18.84
C ALA A 206 -9.19 -5.55 19.03
N GLY A 207 -9.98 -4.55 18.64
CA GLY A 207 -9.56 -3.14 18.67
C GLY A 207 -8.50 -2.80 17.62
N VAL A 208 -8.46 -3.55 16.50
CA VAL A 208 -7.49 -3.39 15.41
C VAL A 208 -8.12 -2.65 14.24
N ARG A 209 -7.42 -1.67 13.69
CA ARG A 209 -7.81 -0.95 12.47
C ARG A 209 -7.20 -1.62 11.25
N LEU A 210 -8.02 -1.92 10.26
CA LEU A 210 -7.62 -2.47 8.98
C LEU A 210 -7.54 -1.36 7.93
N ALA A 211 -6.33 -1.05 7.49
CA ALA A 211 -5.99 0.06 6.61
C ALA A 211 -5.79 -0.44 5.17
N ALA A 212 -6.82 -0.33 4.34
CA ALA A 212 -6.81 -0.78 2.95
C ALA A 212 -6.02 0.17 2.05
N HIS A 213 -5.06 -0.36 1.30
CA HIS A 213 -4.41 0.36 0.22
C HIS A 213 -5.21 0.16 -1.07
N PRO A 214 -5.63 1.24 -1.76
CA PRO A 214 -6.28 1.13 -3.07
C PRO A 214 -5.39 0.42 -4.08
N HIS A 215 -5.99 -0.11 -5.14
CA HIS A 215 -5.22 -0.75 -6.19
C HIS A 215 -4.39 0.27 -6.99
N ASP A 216 -3.15 -0.08 -7.29
CA ASP A 216 -2.19 0.71 -8.06
C ASP A 216 -1.79 -0.04 -9.35
N PRO A 217 -1.93 0.57 -10.53
CA PRO A 217 -2.54 1.87 -10.84
C PRO A 217 -4.07 1.83 -10.93
N ALA A 218 -4.71 2.98 -11.15
CA ALA A 218 -6.08 3.01 -11.65
C ALA A 218 -6.13 2.34 -13.04
N TYR A 219 -7.15 1.49 -13.26
CA TYR A 219 -7.23 0.70 -14.50
C TYR A 219 -7.76 1.50 -15.68
N PRO A 220 -7.29 1.20 -16.90
CA PRO A 220 -7.93 1.70 -18.10
C PRO A 220 -9.36 1.14 -18.25
N PRO A 221 -10.21 1.79 -19.05
CA PRO A 221 -11.50 1.21 -19.44
C PRO A 221 -11.32 -0.21 -19.99
N GLY A 222 -12.12 -1.17 -19.51
CA GLY A 222 -11.98 -2.59 -19.83
C GLY A 222 -11.04 -3.38 -18.92
N GLY A 223 -10.44 -2.74 -17.94
CA GLY A 223 -9.64 -3.42 -16.91
C GLY A 223 -8.17 -3.67 -17.26
N LEU A 224 -7.48 -4.33 -16.36
CA LEU A 224 -6.11 -4.83 -16.54
C LEU A 224 -6.09 -6.36 -16.49
N ASN A 225 -5.46 -7.00 -17.47
CA ASN A 225 -5.30 -8.45 -17.51
C ASN A 225 -6.61 -9.24 -17.31
N GLY A 226 -7.72 -8.74 -17.86
CA GLY A 226 -9.04 -9.35 -17.73
C GLY A 226 -9.74 -9.13 -16.38
N VAL A 227 -9.19 -8.29 -15.52
CA VAL A 227 -9.81 -7.90 -14.24
C VAL A 227 -10.36 -6.48 -14.35
N GLU A 228 -11.66 -6.32 -14.15
CA GLU A 228 -12.30 -5.01 -14.10
C GLU A 228 -12.04 -4.34 -12.75
N HIS A 229 -11.83 -3.02 -12.78
CA HIS A 229 -11.50 -2.25 -11.59
C HIS A 229 -12.73 -1.89 -10.76
N VAL A 230 -12.60 -1.91 -9.43
CA VAL A 230 -13.68 -1.59 -8.49
C VAL A 230 -13.35 -0.45 -7.54
N VAL A 231 -12.08 -0.24 -7.14
CA VAL A 231 -11.64 0.78 -6.17
C VAL A 231 -10.67 1.77 -6.83
N GLY A 232 -11.00 2.26 -8.02
CA GLY A 232 -10.16 3.13 -8.83
C GLY A 232 -10.65 4.58 -8.96
N SER A 233 -11.50 5.01 -8.05
CA SER A 233 -12.02 6.37 -7.99
C SER A 233 -12.45 6.68 -6.57
N ILE A 234 -12.69 7.97 -6.26
CA ILE A 234 -13.30 8.38 -4.98
C ILE A 234 -14.62 7.64 -4.75
N ASP A 235 -15.48 7.51 -5.80
CA ASP A 235 -16.72 6.77 -5.69
C ASP A 235 -16.51 5.28 -5.38
N GLY A 236 -15.51 4.66 -6.00
CA GLY A 236 -15.13 3.29 -5.70
C GLY A 236 -14.63 3.11 -4.27
N ILE A 237 -13.77 4.02 -3.79
CA ILE A 237 -13.30 4.03 -2.40
C ILE A 237 -14.46 4.23 -1.43
N ARG A 238 -15.39 5.15 -1.74
CA ARG A 238 -16.61 5.39 -0.94
C ARG A 238 -17.44 4.13 -0.83
N LYS A 239 -17.76 3.49 -1.95
CA LYS A 239 -18.52 2.23 -1.99
C LYS A 239 -17.81 1.11 -1.20
N PHE A 240 -16.47 1.03 -1.28
CA PHE A 240 -15.71 0.07 -0.48
C PHE A 240 -15.85 0.34 1.03
N LEU A 241 -15.73 1.58 1.47
CA LEU A 241 -15.92 1.95 2.87
C LEU A 241 -17.35 1.72 3.36
N ASP A 242 -18.32 1.85 2.45
CA ASP A 242 -19.74 1.63 2.74
C ASP A 242 -20.13 0.14 2.83
N LEU A 243 -19.19 -0.80 2.60
CA LEU A 243 -19.37 -2.23 2.93
C LEU A 243 -19.43 -2.47 4.45
N ALA A 244 -18.83 -1.57 5.26
CA ALA A 244 -18.95 -1.57 6.72
C ALA A 244 -18.96 -0.11 7.23
N PRO A 245 -20.04 0.65 7.00
CA PRO A 245 -20.06 2.11 7.17
C PRO A 245 -19.90 2.54 8.62
N GLU A 246 -20.40 1.77 9.57
CA GLU A 246 -20.34 2.07 11.00
C GLU A 246 -19.03 1.56 11.67
N SER A 247 -18.26 0.73 10.98
CA SER A 247 -17.09 0.10 11.57
C SER A 247 -15.92 1.08 11.70
N VAL A 248 -15.42 1.27 12.91
CA VAL A 248 -14.18 2.02 13.19
C VAL A 248 -12.91 1.20 12.89
N ALA A 249 -13.06 -0.08 12.57
CA ALA A 249 -11.96 -0.95 12.17
C ALA A 249 -11.71 -0.93 10.64
N HIS A 250 -12.64 -0.40 9.85
CA HIS A 250 -12.60 -0.40 8.39
C HIS A 250 -12.21 0.96 7.83
N GLY A 251 -11.02 1.08 7.24
CA GLY A 251 -10.52 2.35 6.72
C GLY A 251 -9.37 2.18 5.73
N LEU A 252 -8.58 3.23 5.55
CA LEU A 252 -7.62 3.34 4.47
C LEU A 252 -6.18 3.47 4.99
N ASN A 253 -5.28 2.75 4.35
CA ASN A 253 -3.96 3.23 4.06
C ASN A 253 -4.11 4.15 2.83
N PHE A 254 -4.26 5.44 3.07
CA PHE A 254 -4.51 6.42 2.02
C PHE A 254 -3.23 6.66 1.23
N CYS A 255 -3.06 5.93 0.13
CA CYS A 255 -1.95 6.17 -0.79
C CYS A 255 -2.27 7.39 -1.66
N GLN A 256 -1.71 8.53 -1.29
CA GLN A 256 -1.92 9.80 -1.99
C GLN A 256 -1.51 9.71 -3.46
N GLY A 257 -0.40 9.02 -3.77
CA GLY A 257 0.04 8.81 -5.15
C GLY A 257 -0.96 7.98 -5.95
N THR A 258 -1.45 6.86 -5.39
CA THR A 258 -2.47 6.04 -6.07
C THR A 258 -3.78 6.80 -6.28
N VAL A 259 -4.20 7.63 -5.35
CA VAL A 259 -5.38 8.51 -5.54
C VAL A 259 -5.10 9.55 -6.63
N ALA A 260 -3.90 10.12 -6.67
CA ALA A 260 -3.48 11.05 -7.72
C ALA A 260 -3.52 10.41 -9.13
N GLU A 261 -3.22 9.12 -9.24
CA GLU A 261 -3.29 8.33 -10.48
C GLU A 261 -4.73 8.13 -11.01
N MET A 262 -5.75 8.46 -10.23
CA MET A 262 -7.16 8.29 -10.59
C MET A 262 -7.73 9.49 -11.37
N SER A 263 -6.98 10.59 -11.54
CA SER A 263 -7.49 11.85 -12.12
C SER A 263 -6.50 12.50 -13.07
N GLU A 264 -7.04 13.26 -14.03
CA GLU A 264 -6.27 14.18 -14.88
C GLU A 264 -5.88 15.48 -14.14
N ASP A 265 -6.54 15.80 -13.02
CA ASP A 265 -6.16 16.87 -12.08
C ASP A 265 -5.82 16.25 -10.71
N PRO A 266 -4.61 15.71 -10.55
CA PRO A 266 -4.21 15.00 -9.33
C PRO A 266 -4.31 15.84 -8.07
N SER A 267 -3.96 17.13 -8.14
CA SER A 267 -3.89 17.99 -6.96
C SER A 267 -5.28 18.27 -6.37
N ALA A 268 -6.22 18.68 -7.20
CA ALA A 268 -7.59 18.93 -6.77
C ALA A 268 -8.25 17.63 -6.27
N TYR A 269 -8.04 16.53 -6.98
CA TYR A 269 -8.63 15.24 -6.65
C TYR A 269 -8.13 14.67 -5.32
N VAL A 270 -6.84 14.77 -5.04
CA VAL A 270 -6.25 14.37 -3.74
C VAL A 270 -6.83 15.20 -2.61
N VAL A 271 -6.93 16.52 -2.76
CA VAL A 271 -7.52 17.41 -1.76
C VAL A 271 -8.98 17.05 -1.48
N GLU A 272 -9.77 16.78 -2.51
CA GLU A 272 -11.16 16.31 -2.37
C GLU A 272 -11.23 14.99 -1.59
N ALA A 273 -10.43 13.99 -1.97
CA ALA A 273 -10.37 12.70 -1.32
C ALA A 273 -9.97 12.79 0.17
N ILE A 274 -8.98 13.65 0.49
CA ILE A 274 -8.56 13.88 1.88
C ILE A 274 -9.71 14.48 2.69
N ARG A 275 -10.41 15.49 2.14
CA ARG A 275 -11.57 16.11 2.82
C ARG A 275 -12.68 15.09 3.08
N GLU A 276 -13.00 14.27 2.10
CA GLU A 276 -14.03 13.26 2.26
C GLU A 276 -13.65 12.19 3.26
N PHE A 277 -12.58 11.46 3.01
CA PHE A 277 -12.24 10.29 3.82
C PHE A 277 -11.60 10.66 5.16
N GLY A 278 -10.86 11.75 5.22
CA GLY A 278 -10.34 12.32 6.45
C GLY A 278 -11.46 12.89 7.33
N GLY A 279 -12.43 13.60 6.74
CA GLY A 279 -13.63 14.07 7.42
C GLY A 279 -14.46 12.95 8.04
N ARG A 280 -14.54 11.81 7.35
CA ARG A 280 -15.17 10.56 7.86
C ARG A 280 -14.31 9.82 8.88
N LYS A 281 -13.08 10.28 9.19
CA LYS A 281 -12.11 9.59 10.06
C LYS A 281 -11.74 8.18 9.58
N ARG A 282 -11.65 8.01 8.26
CA ARG A 282 -11.33 6.71 7.63
C ARG A 282 -9.90 6.61 7.12
N ILE A 283 -9.06 7.61 7.31
CA ILE A 283 -7.62 7.55 6.99
C ILE A 283 -6.89 7.13 8.26
N TYR A 284 -6.23 5.95 8.23
CA TYR A 284 -5.51 5.40 9.37
C TYR A 284 -4.00 5.54 9.24
N MET A 285 -3.50 5.58 8.02
CA MET A 285 -2.14 5.96 7.68
C MET A 285 -2.10 6.53 6.25
N VAL A 286 -1.03 7.22 5.91
CA VAL A 286 -0.85 7.84 4.60
C VAL A 286 0.45 7.38 3.96
N HIS A 287 0.38 6.92 2.71
CA HIS A 287 1.54 6.93 1.82
C HIS A 287 1.64 8.32 1.17
N PHE A 288 2.57 9.11 1.67
CA PHE A 288 2.75 10.52 1.27
C PHE A 288 3.63 10.60 0.02
N ARG A 289 3.10 10.14 -1.10
CA ARG A 289 3.75 9.99 -2.41
C ARG A 289 3.22 11.03 -3.40
N ASN A 290 4.09 11.50 -4.29
CA ASN A 290 3.75 12.33 -5.43
C ASN A 290 4.00 11.58 -6.74
N ILE A 291 3.36 12.00 -7.82
CA ILE A 291 3.53 11.50 -9.18
C ILE A 291 3.59 12.67 -10.17
N LYS A 292 4.25 12.48 -11.31
CA LYS A 292 4.13 13.36 -12.48
C LYS A 292 3.12 12.78 -13.45
N GLY A 293 2.21 13.60 -13.96
CA GLY A 293 1.10 13.18 -14.83
C GLY A 293 -0.14 12.89 -14.00
N GLY A 294 -0.96 11.94 -14.43
CA GLY A 294 -2.22 11.60 -13.81
C GLY A 294 -2.84 10.33 -14.43
N TYR A 295 -4.16 10.31 -14.57
CA TYR A 295 -4.89 9.13 -15.00
C TYR A 295 -4.35 8.54 -16.31
N LEU A 296 -3.97 7.29 -16.27
CA LEU A 296 -3.45 6.47 -17.38
C LEU A 296 -2.14 6.94 -18.03
N ASP A 297 -1.53 8.02 -17.56
CA ASP A 297 -0.22 8.48 -18.02
C ASP A 297 0.52 9.21 -16.88
N PHE A 298 1.28 8.46 -16.10
CA PHE A 298 2.06 9.01 -14.99
C PHE A 298 3.42 8.33 -14.85
N SER A 299 4.29 8.98 -14.10
CA SER A 299 5.53 8.40 -13.58
C SER A 299 5.74 8.76 -12.11
N GLU A 300 6.39 7.87 -11.39
CA GLU A 300 6.91 8.18 -10.07
C GLU A 300 8.00 9.25 -10.16
N CYS A 301 8.10 10.08 -9.14
CA CYS A 301 9.02 11.21 -9.08
C CYS A 301 9.46 11.48 -7.65
N PHE A 302 10.37 12.41 -7.46
CA PHE A 302 10.62 12.96 -6.13
C PHE A 302 9.39 13.73 -5.62
N PRO A 303 9.17 13.78 -4.28
CA PRO A 303 7.95 14.37 -3.73
C PRO A 303 7.77 15.86 -4.03
N ASP A 304 8.87 16.57 -4.31
CA ASP A 304 8.88 18.02 -4.56
C ASP A 304 8.56 18.42 -6.01
N GLU A 305 8.47 17.48 -6.95
CA GLU A 305 8.38 17.78 -8.39
C GLU A 305 7.15 17.19 -9.10
N GLY A 306 6.23 16.59 -8.36
CA GLY A 306 5.05 15.95 -8.93
C GLY A 306 3.87 16.89 -9.17
N SER A 307 2.76 16.29 -9.63
CA SER A 307 1.52 17.01 -9.98
C SER A 307 0.66 17.38 -8.77
N VAL A 308 0.92 16.81 -7.60
CA VAL A 308 0.18 17.11 -6.36
C VAL A 308 0.88 18.26 -5.62
N ASP A 309 0.13 19.29 -5.22
CA ASP A 309 0.60 20.29 -4.24
C ASP A 309 0.68 19.63 -2.84
N MET A 310 1.88 19.17 -2.48
CA MET A 310 2.14 18.49 -1.22
C MET A 310 1.89 19.39 -0.01
N ALA A 311 2.10 20.69 -0.14
CA ALA A 311 1.80 21.65 0.93
C ALA A 311 0.28 21.83 1.12
N ALA A 312 -0.49 21.87 0.04
CA ALA A 312 -1.94 21.89 0.11
C ALA A 312 -2.48 20.59 0.73
N ALA A 313 -1.91 19.44 0.38
CA ALA A 313 -2.28 18.16 1.00
C ALA A 313 -2.06 18.18 2.52
N ILE A 314 -0.88 18.65 3.01
CA ILE A 314 -0.63 18.80 4.46
C ILE A 314 -1.66 19.70 5.13
N ARG A 315 -1.97 20.86 4.53
CA ARG A 315 -3.02 21.77 5.06
C ARG A 315 -4.37 21.07 5.15
N THR A 316 -4.72 20.29 4.12
CA THR A 316 -6.00 19.57 4.09
C THR A 316 -6.06 18.42 5.09
N TYR A 317 -4.99 17.65 5.29
CA TYR A 317 -4.94 16.66 6.37
C TYR A 317 -5.17 17.30 7.74
N ARG A 318 -4.61 18.50 7.99
CA ARG A 318 -4.84 19.25 9.23
C ARG A 318 -6.26 19.80 9.34
N GLU A 319 -6.81 20.33 8.25
CA GLU A 319 -8.19 20.80 8.16
C GLU A 319 -9.20 19.73 8.61
N VAL A 320 -8.99 18.48 8.19
CA VAL A 320 -9.84 17.35 8.59
C VAL A 320 -9.47 16.72 9.92
N GLY A 321 -8.43 17.25 10.62
CA GLY A 321 -7.96 16.78 11.90
C GLY A 321 -7.34 15.37 11.82
N TYR A 322 -6.64 15.06 10.75
CA TYR A 322 -5.80 13.87 10.68
C TYR A 322 -4.52 14.10 11.48
N ASP A 323 -4.21 13.20 12.40
CA ASP A 323 -3.07 13.25 13.31
C ASP A 323 -2.12 12.05 13.20
N GLY A 324 -2.40 11.11 12.28
CA GLY A 324 -1.62 9.90 12.09
C GLY A 324 -0.30 10.11 11.34
N ILE A 325 0.27 9.00 10.86
CA ILE A 325 1.59 8.94 10.23
C ILE A 325 1.55 9.25 8.73
N LEU A 326 2.56 9.98 8.26
CA LEU A 326 2.86 10.22 6.85
C LEU A 326 4.14 9.48 6.48
N CYS A 327 4.04 8.50 5.60
CA CYS A 327 5.17 7.69 5.14
C CYS A 327 5.47 8.01 3.68
N PRO A 328 6.66 8.53 3.32
CA PRO A 328 7.13 8.45 1.94
C PRO A 328 7.11 6.98 1.47
N ASP A 329 6.61 6.76 0.27
CA ASP A 329 6.36 5.39 -0.23
C ASP A 329 7.32 5.03 -1.35
N HIS A 330 7.19 5.66 -2.51
CA HIS A 330 8.08 5.43 -3.65
C HIS A 330 9.00 6.63 -3.91
N VAL A 331 10.19 6.33 -4.41
CA VAL A 331 11.15 7.29 -4.94
C VAL A 331 11.73 6.76 -6.26
N PRO A 332 12.21 7.62 -7.17
CA PRO A 332 12.86 7.18 -8.39
C PRO A 332 14.06 6.27 -8.13
N VAL A 333 14.57 5.64 -9.16
CA VAL A 333 15.79 4.81 -9.11
C VAL A 333 16.94 5.48 -9.84
N SER A 334 18.16 5.18 -9.39
CA SER A 334 19.40 5.65 -10.01
C SER A 334 20.52 4.66 -9.72
N ASP A 335 21.42 4.52 -10.67
CA ASP A 335 22.66 3.74 -10.49
C ASP A 335 23.60 4.39 -9.44
N LEU A 336 23.38 5.69 -9.15
CA LEU A 336 24.12 6.41 -8.09
C LEU A 336 23.57 6.16 -6.68
N ASP A 337 22.37 5.60 -6.55
CA ASP A 337 21.74 5.25 -5.28
C ASP A 337 20.90 3.97 -5.44
N PRO A 338 21.55 2.82 -5.69
CA PRO A 338 20.84 1.56 -5.98
C PRO A 338 19.96 1.09 -4.83
N ALA A 339 20.34 1.33 -3.57
CA ALA A 339 19.52 1.04 -2.39
C ALA A 339 18.44 2.09 -2.10
N ARG A 340 18.44 3.21 -2.83
CA ARG A 340 17.53 4.35 -2.67
C ARG A 340 17.53 5.01 -1.28
N GLU A 341 18.56 4.76 -0.49
CA GLU A 341 18.65 5.30 0.88
C GLU A 341 18.74 6.83 0.92
N ARG A 342 19.53 7.42 0.01
CA ARG A 342 19.65 8.89 -0.12
C ARG A 342 18.35 9.51 -0.62
N PHE A 343 17.68 8.85 -1.54
CA PHE A 343 16.42 9.33 -2.11
C PHE A 343 15.28 9.23 -1.09
N PHE A 344 15.23 8.15 -0.31
CA PHE A 344 14.31 8.09 0.83
C PHE A 344 14.68 9.11 1.90
N GLY A 345 15.96 9.32 2.19
CA GLY A 345 16.40 10.38 3.11
C GLY A 345 15.96 11.76 2.65
N PHE A 346 16.03 12.06 1.33
CA PHE A 346 15.47 13.28 0.77
C PHE A 346 13.95 13.38 0.96
N ALA A 347 13.20 12.31 0.66
CA ALA A 347 11.74 12.27 0.80
C ALA A 347 11.29 12.43 2.26
N LEU A 348 11.99 11.79 3.21
CA LEU A 348 11.76 11.95 4.65
C LEU A 348 12.03 13.39 5.10
N GLY A 349 13.17 13.96 4.68
CA GLY A 349 13.54 15.35 4.99
C GLY A 349 12.55 16.37 4.42
N TYR A 350 12.07 16.16 3.19
CA TYR A 350 11.07 17.00 2.56
C TYR A 350 9.73 16.94 3.32
N THR A 351 9.25 15.73 3.66
CA THR A 351 8.01 15.54 4.43
C THR A 351 8.11 16.20 5.80
N ARG A 352 9.22 16.00 6.51
CA ARG A 352 9.48 16.64 7.80
C ARG A 352 9.51 18.17 7.69
N GLY A 353 10.15 18.70 6.63
CA GLY A 353 10.19 20.13 6.38
C GLY A 353 8.80 20.73 6.18
N LEU A 354 7.92 20.05 5.45
CA LEU A 354 6.52 20.45 5.29
C LEU A 354 5.74 20.42 6.62
N LEU A 355 5.93 19.35 7.42
CA LEU A 355 5.29 19.24 8.73
C LEU A 355 5.70 20.37 9.68
N GLN A 356 6.96 20.81 9.63
CA GLN A 356 7.49 21.92 10.42
C GLN A 356 7.05 23.30 9.91
N ALA A 357 7.03 23.47 8.59
CA ALA A 357 6.73 24.75 7.96
C ALA A 357 5.24 25.11 7.97
N ILE A 358 4.37 24.10 7.99
CA ILE A 358 2.91 24.28 8.00
C ILE A 358 2.43 23.93 9.41
N PRO A 359 2.18 24.90 10.30
CA PRO A 359 1.77 24.64 11.69
C PRO A 359 0.36 24.04 11.77
N ALA A 360 0.03 23.42 12.92
CA ALA A 360 -1.28 22.84 13.19
C ALA A 360 -2.38 23.90 13.28
#